data_2fdf55c9b2307b60ce430958159192d5
#
_entry.id   2fdf55c9b2307b60ce430958159192d5
#
_cell.length_a   1.000
_cell.length_b   1.000
_cell.length_c   1.000
_cell.angle_alpha   90.00
_cell.angle_beta   90.00
_cell.angle_gamma   90.00
#
_symmetry.space_group_name_H-M   'P 1'
#
loop_
_entity.id
_entity.type
_entity.pdbx_description
1 polymer ?
#
loop_
_entity_poly.entity_id
_entity_poly.type
_entity_poly.pdbx_seq_one_letter_code
_entity_poly.pdbx_strand_id
1 'polypeptide(L)'
;QNLKAWGLGLGAWGLGLGFLTGGLLYLGKGSQRALAWALLVFSLVALSYPGLALAVNLNRPLWNGLMAGLFPLTALVLALGLAALLKSPWALFPLRVLAGASLLLALLYPLTLPPEARGHLLEEAGFWYGLFLLLGLGTFWQERLAPWAGLLAAAGLRALLVLAGQWQGLGL
;
A
#
# COMPACT_ATOMS: atom_id res chain seq x y z
N GLN A 1 17.01 -10.60 -15.17
CA GLN A 1 17.51 -10.97 -13.81
C GLN A 1 18.08 -9.77 -13.06
N ASN A 2 18.75 -8.82 -13.72
CA ASN A 2 19.40 -7.67 -13.06
C ASN A 2 18.39 -6.68 -12.43
N LEU A 3 17.23 -6.42 -13.06
CA LEU A 3 16.23 -5.47 -12.52
C LEU A 3 15.63 -5.93 -11.17
N LYS A 4 15.47 -7.24 -10.95
CA LYS A 4 14.98 -7.78 -9.68
C LYS A 4 15.97 -7.56 -8.53
N ALA A 5 17.26 -7.74 -8.80
CA ALA A 5 18.32 -7.51 -7.82
C ALA A 5 18.45 -6.02 -7.45
N TRP A 6 18.36 -5.13 -8.44
CA TRP A 6 18.35 -3.69 -8.21
C TRP A 6 17.13 -3.24 -7.40
N GLY A 7 15.95 -3.80 -7.69
CA GLY A 7 14.75 -3.50 -6.96
C GLY A 7 14.82 -3.90 -5.49
N LEU A 8 15.25 -5.12 -5.19
CA LEU A 8 15.45 -5.58 -3.80
C LEU A 8 16.49 -4.72 -3.07
N GLY A 9 17.57 -4.32 -3.76
CA GLY A 9 18.56 -3.40 -3.23
C GLY A 9 17.94 -2.05 -2.82
N LEU A 10 17.20 -1.38 -3.71
CA LEU A 10 16.59 -0.09 -3.44
C LEU A 10 15.59 -0.13 -2.28
N GLY A 11 14.78 -1.20 -2.18
CA GLY A 11 13.86 -1.37 -1.05
C GLY A 11 14.58 -1.54 0.28
N ALA A 12 15.64 -2.36 0.32
CA ALA A 12 16.46 -2.56 1.51
C ALA A 12 17.19 -1.29 1.93
N TRP A 13 17.76 -0.56 0.97
CA TRP A 13 18.40 0.74 1.23
C TRP A 13 17.40 1.78 1.75
N GLY A 14 16.20 1.88 1.15
CA GLY A 14 15.16 2.79 1.60
C GLY A 14 14.73 2.53 3.04
N LEU A 15 14.55 1.25 3.41
CA LEU A 15 14.24 0.85 4.79
C LEU A 15 15.41 1.17 5.74
N GLY A 16 16.64 0.78 5.39
CA GLY A 16 17.82 1.02 6.21
C GLY A 16 18.04 2.51 6.49
N LEU A 17 17.96 3.35 5.47
CA LEU A 17 18.09 4.79 5.61
C LEU A 17 16.90 5.42 6.37
N GLY A 18 15.68 4.89 6.21
CA GLY A 18 14.52 5.30 6.98
C GLY A 18 14.68 5.01 8.46
N PHE A 19 15.17 3.83 8.83
CA PHE A 19 15.49 3.49 10.23
C PHE A 19 16.62 4.37 10.80
N LEU A 20 17.68 4.61 10.01
CA LEU A 20 18.77 5.46 10.43
C LEU A 20 18.32 6.90 10.71
N THR A 21 17.55 7.49 9.78
CA THR A 21 17.05 8.86 9.94
C THR A 21 16.04 8.97 11.07
N GLY A 22 15.16 7.97 11.25
CA GLY A 22 14.24 7.91 12.39
C GLY A 22 14.99 7.78 13.72
N GLY A 23 16.03 6.96 13.78
CA GLY A 23 16.90 6.83 14.96
C GLY A 23 17.62 8.14 15.29
N LEU A 24 18.15 8.85 14.30
CA LEU A 24 18.79 10.16 14.49
C LEU A 24 17.82 11.24 14.98
N LEU A 25 16.58 11.23 14.48
CA LEU A 25 15.50 12.10 14.98
C LEU A 25 15.16 11.80 16.44
N TYR A 26 15.03 10.52 16.78
CA TYR A 26 14.75 10.08 18.14
C TYR A 26 15.84 10.48 19.12
N LEU A 27 17.10 10.40 18.71
CA LEU A 27 18.25 10.79 19.54
C LEU A 27 18.46 12.32 19.60
N GLY A 28 17.64 13.12 18.90
CA GLY A 28 17.75 14.57 18.88
C GLY A 28 19.04 15.11 18.24
N LYS A 29 19.75 14.27 17.49
CA LYS A 29 21.01 14.65 16.81
C LYS A 29 20.72 15.19 15.42
N GLY A 30 20.97 16.47 15.21
CA GLY A 30 20.88 17.14 13.91
C GLY A 30 19.66 18.06 13.75
N SER A 31 19.51 18.66 12.55
CA SER A 31 18.34 19.46 12.21
C SER A 31 17.09 18.58 12.09
N GLN A 32 16.16 18.72 13.03
CA GLN A 32 14.92 17.94 13.03
C GLN A 32 14.14 18.06 11.71
N ARG A 33 14.17 19.22 11.05
CA ARG A 33 13.50 19.40 9.76
C ARG A 33 14.17 18.61 8.64
N ALA A 34 15.50 18.66 8.53
CA ALA A 34 16.24 17.92 7.51
C ALA A 34 16.07 16.41 7.68
N LEU A 35 16.14 15.90 8.92
CA LEU A 35 15.93 14.50 9.22
C LEU A 35 14.48 14.05 8.96
N ALA A 36 13.50 14.92 9.26
CA ALA A 36 12.09 14.62 8.94
C ALA A 36 11.85 14.53 7.43
N TRP A 37 12.43 15.44 6.64
CA TRP A 37 12.35 15.35 5.17
C TRP A 37 13.06 14.11 4.63
N ALA A 38 14.25 13.80 5.13
CA ALA A 38 14.95 12.57 4.74
C ALA A 38 14.14 11.33 5.08
N LEU A 39 13.56 11.25 6.28
CA LEU A 39 12.69 10.15 6.70
C LEU A 39 11.47 10.03 5.78
N LEU A 40 10.83 11.15 5.42
CA LEU A 40 9.69 11.17 4.50
C LEU A 40 10.09 10.59 3.13
N VAL A 41 11.18 11.06 2.54
CA VAL A 41 11.64 10.61 1.21
C VAL A 41 11.97 9.10 1.23
N PHE A 42 12.77 8.65 2.21
CA PHE A 42 13.12 7.24 2.31
C PHE A 42 11.93 6.34 2.59
N SER A 43 10.98 6.80 3.41
CA SER A 43 9.74 6.08 3.66
C SER A 43 8.89 5.97 2.39
N LEU A 44 8.75 7.03 1.59
CA LEU A 44 8.03 6.99 0.33
C LEU A 44 8.68 6.02 -0.67
N VAL A 45 10.00 6.01 -0.78
CA VAL A 45 10.74 5.05 -1.62
C VAL A 45 10.48 3.62 -1.14
N ALA A 46 10.62 3.35 0.16
CA ALA A 46 10.39 2.04 0.74
C ALA A 46 8.94 1.56 0.56
N LEU A 47 7.98 2.45 0.71
CA LEU A 47 6.54 2.15 0.55
C LEU A 47 6.13 1.92 -0.90
N SER A 48 6.77 2.60 -1.85
CA SER A 48 6.50 2.48 -3.29
C SER A 48 7.13 1.23 -3.89
N TYR A 49 8.24 0.76 -3.30
CA TYR A 49 9.02 -0.35 -3.83
C TYR A 49 8.21 -1.63 -4.06
N PRO A 50 7.41 -2.15 -3.12
CA PRO A 50 6.64 -3.38 -3.36
C PRO A 50 5.69 -3.25 -4.54
N GLY A 51 5.02 -2.11 -4.70
CA GLY A 51 4.12 -1.86 -5.82
C GLY A 51 4.85 -1.82 -7.16
N LEU A 52 6.01 -1.16 -7.24
CA LEU A 52 6.84 -1.12 -8.42
C LEU A 52 7.41 -2.51 -8.78
N ALA A 53 7.88 -3.25 -7.77
CA ALA A 53 8.40 -4.61 -7.97
C ALA A 53 7.33 -5.56 -8.52
N LEU A 54 6.08 -5.42 -8.07
CA LEU A 54 4.95 -6.19 -8.60
C LEU A 54 4.57 -5.73 -10.02
N ALA A 55 4.51 -4.41 -10.24
CA ALA A 55 4.11 -3.84 -11.53
C ALA A 55 5.03 -4.22 -12.70
N VAL A 56 6.32 -4.46 -12.45
CA VAL A 56 7.29 -4.87 -13.50
C VAL A 56 7.36 -6.37 -13.73
N ASN A 57 6.59 -7.17 -13.01
CA ASN A 57 6.57 -8.62 -13.18
C ASN A 57 5.58 -9.05 -14.27
N LEU A 58 6.03 -8.99 -15.52
CA LEU A 58 5.22 -9.27 -16.72
C LEU A 58 4.66 -10.70 -16.78
N ASN A 59 5.21 -11.62 -15.98
CA ASN A 59 4.76 -13.03 -15.99
C ASN A 59 3.52 -13.24 -15.10
N ARG A 60 3.01 -12.19 -14.47
CA ARG A 60 1.87 -12.28 -13.57
C ARG A 60 0.85 -11.20 -13.91
N PRO A 61 -0.20 -11.56 -14.67
CA PRO A 61 -1.16 -10.58 -15.19
C PRO A 61 -1.95 -9.84 -14.10
N LEU A 62 -2.06 -10.40 -12.89
CA LEU A 62 -2.62 -9.67 -11.74
C LEU A 62 -1.71 -8.55 -11.22
N TRP A 63 -0.43 -8.55 -11.52
CA TRP A 63 0.50 -7.51 -11.09
C TRP A 63 0.77 -6.53 -12.22
N ASN A 64 -0.12 -5.57 -12.38
CA ASN A 64 -0.06 -4.57 -13.44
C ASN A 64 0.41 -3.19 -12.93
N GLY A 65 0.49 -2.20 -13.84
CA GLY A 65 0.96 -0.84 -13.54
C GLY A 65 0.16 -0.12 -12.44
N LEU A 66 -1.12 -0.47 -12.21
CA LEU A 66 -1.90 0.14 -11.12
C LEU A 66 -1.38 -0.23 -9.73
N MET A 67 -0.65 -1.36 -9.59
CA MET A 67 0.00 -1.72 -8.33
C MET A 67 1.01 -0.66 -7.88
N ALA A 68 1.69 -0.01 -8.82
CA ALA A 68 2.64 1.07 -8.51
C ALA A 68 1.97 2.26 -7.81
N GLY A 69 0.68 2.53 -8.11
CA GLY A 69 -0.11 3.57 -7.44
C GLY A 69 -0.85 3.07 -6.19
N LEU A 70 -1.46 1.89 -6.28
CA LEU A 70 -2.29 1.35 -5.21
C LEU A 70 -1.49 1.03 -3.93
N PHE A 71 -0.28 0.49 -4.08
CA PHE A 71 0.56 0.13 -2.93
C PHE A 71 1.01 1.33 -2.10
N PRO A 72 1.59 2.41 -2.66
CA PRO A 72 1.93 3.58 -1.86
C PRO A 72 0.69 4.26 -1.25
N LEU A 73 -0.43 4.34 -1.97
CA LEU A 73 -1.66 4.92 -1.42
C LEU A 73 -2.17 4.13 -0.21
N THR A 74 -2.29 2.81 -0.32
CA THR A 74 -2.71 1.96 0.81
C THR A 74 -1.72 2.00 1.96
N ALA A 75 -0.42 2.16 1.71
CA ALA A 75 0.56 2.34 2.76
C ALA A 75 0.39 3.68 3.51
N LEU A 76 0.07 4.75 2.79
CA LEU A 76 -0.26 6.05 3.42
C LEU A 76 -1.56 5.96 4.22
N VAL A 77 -2.57 5.23 3.74
CA VAL A 77 -3.80 4.93 4.50
C VAL A 77 -3.48 4.21 5.80
N LEU A 78 -2.58 3.20 5.77
CA LEU A 78 -2.12 2.51 6.99
C LEU A 78 -1.44 3.46 7.97
N ALA A 79 -0.51 4.29 7.49
CA ALA A 79 0.23 5.25 8.32
C ALA A 79 -0.71 6.28 8.96
N LEU A 80 -1.65 6.83 8.19
CA LEU A 80 -2.62 7.81 8.70
C LEU A 80 -3.66 7.17 9.63
N GLY A 81 -4.06 5.92 9.36
CA GLY A 81 -4.92 5.15 10.25
C GLY A 81 -4.28 4.95 11.62
N LEU A 82 -3.01 4.57 11.65
CA LEU A 82 -2.22 4.48 12.90
C LEU A 82 -2.10 5.84 13.60
N ALA A 83 -1.78 6.90 12.86
CA ALA A 83 -1.69 8.25 13.43
C ALA A 83 -3.03 8.71 14.04
N ALA A 84 -4.16 8.40 13.38
CA ALA A 84 -5.49 8.71 13.88
C ALA A 84 -5.83 7.91 15.16
N LEU A 85 -5.43 6.63 15.24
CA LEU A 85 -5.56 5.82 16.47
C LEU A 85 -4.72 6.38 17.62
N LEU A 86 -3.56 6.96 17.32
CA LEU A 86 -2.71 7.66 18.27
C LEU A 86 -3.23 9.07 18.62
N LYS A 87 -4.51 9.33 18.29
CA LYS A 87 -5.23 10.59 18.59
C LYS A 87 -4.63 11.83 17.92
N SER A 88 -4.03 11.68 16.75
CA SER A 88 -3.59 12.83 15.93
C SER A 88 -4.79 13.38 15.14
N PRO A 89 -5.38 14.52 15.54
CA PRO A 89 -6.66 14.99 14.97
C PRO A 89 -6.54 15.40 13.50
N TRP A 90 -5.35 15.79 13.05
CA TRP A 90 -5.09 16.16 11.66
C TRP A 90 -5.10 14.95 10.70
N ALA A 91 -4.99 13.72 11.22
CA ALA A 91 -4.83 12.53 10.40
C ALA A 91 -6.13 12.07 9.73
N LEU A 92 -7.30 12.41 10.28
CA LEU A 92 -8.60 11.92 9.79
C LEU A 92 -8.96 12.44 8.40
N PHE A 93 -8.74 13.71 8.14
CA PHE A 93 -9.06 14.28 6.83
C PHE A 93 -8.19 13.68 5.71
N PRO A 94 -6.85 13.69 5.78
CA PRO A 94 -6.02 13.06 4.76
C PRO A 94 -6.23 11.54 4.70
N LEU A 95 -6.54 10.86 5.80
CA LEU A 95 -6.93 9.44 5.79
C LEU A 95 -8.12 9.20 4.85
N ARG A 96 -9.19 9.97 4.99
CA ARG A 96 -10.38 9.84 4.13
C ARG A 96 -10.06 10.13 2.66
N VAL A 97 -9.31 11.19 2.39
CA VAL A 97 -8.92 11.54 1.01
C VAL A 97 -8.14 10.40 0.35
N LEU A 98 -7.11 9.89 1.04
CA LEU A 98 -6.28 8.80 0.51
C LEU A 98 -7.00 7.46 0.47
N ALA A 99 -7.89 7.18 1.43
CA ALA A 99 -8.76 6.01 1.38
C ALA A 99 -9.70 6.07 0.16
N GLY A 100 -10.29 7.24 -0.13
CA GLY A 100 -11.10 7.44 -1.33
C GLY A 100 -10.32 7.22 -2.62
N ALA A 101 -9.12 7.77 -2.74
CA ALA A 101 -8.24 7.54 -3.87
C ALA A 101 -7.85 6.05 -4.01
N SER A 102 -7.54 5.38 -2.89
CA SER A 102 -7.23 3.95 -2.89
C SER A 102 -8.40 3.09 -3.31
N LEU A 103 -9.62 3.41 -2.83
CA LEU A 103 -10.85 2.74 -3.23
C LEU A 103 -11.14 2.92 -4.72
N LEU A 104 -10.97 4.13 -5.24
CA LEU A 104 -11.16 4.39 -6.66
C LEU A 104 -10.20 3.55 -7.52
N LEU A 105 -8.92 3.54 -7.18
CA LEU A 105 -7.94 2.70 -7.88
C LEU A 105 -8.26 1.21 -7.74
N ALA A 106 -8.67 0.76 -6.55
CA ALA A 106 -9.07 -0.62 -6.34
C ALA A 106 -10.31 -0.98 -7.17
N LEU A 107 -11.31 -0.12 -7.28
CA LEU A 107 -12.48 -0.35 -8.13
C LEU A 107 -12.12 -0.42 -9.62
N LEU A 108 -11.18 0.40 -10.06
CA LEU A 108 -10.70 0.41 -11.45
C LEU A 108 -9.78 -0.78 -11.77
N TYR A 109 -9.14 -1.34 -10.75
CA TYR A 109 -8.14 -2.39 -10.92
C TYR A 109 -8.63 -3.62 -11.71
N PRO A 110 -9.78 -4.24 -11.41
CA PRO A 110 -10.25 -5.39 -12.19
C PRO A 110 -10.52 -5.07 -13.66
N LEU A 111 -10.85 -3.80 -13.98
CA LEU A 111 -11.10 -3.37 -15.35
C LEU A 111 -9.83 -3.32 -16.21
N THR A 112 -8.68 -3.20 -15.58
CA THR A 112 -7.37 -3.16 -16.27
C THR A 112 -6.74 -4.53 -16.44
N LEU A 113 -7.36 -5.58 -15.88
CA LEU A 113 -6.88 -6.93 -15.99
C LEU A 113 -7.35 -7.60 -17.29
N PRO A 114 -6.54 -8.49 -17.88
CA PRO A 114 -7.00 -9.40 -18.91
C PRO A 114 -8.22 -10.22 -18.43
N PRO A 115 -9.14 -10.62 -19.34
CA PRO A 115 -10.37 -11.32 -18.94
C PRO A 115 -10.13 -12.57 -18.06
N GLU A 116 -9.12 -13.36 -18.38
CA GLU A 116 -8.74 -14.56 -17.63
C GLU A 116 -8.28 -14.22 -16.19
N ALA A 117 -7.39 -13.23 -16.05
CA ALA A 117 -6.91 -12.80 -14.75
C ALA A 117 -8.01 -12.16 -13.90
N ARG A 118 -8.95 -11.45 -14.55
CA ARG A 118 -10.13 -10.89 -13.91
C ARG A 118 -11.06 -11.97 -13.40
N GLY A 119 -11.34 -12.98 -14.23
CA GLY A 119 -12.15 -14.14 -13.85
C GLY A 119 -11.56 -14.81 -12.61
N HIS A 120 -10.30 -15.15 -12.66
CA HIS A 120 -9.58 -15.76 -11.53
C HIS A 120 -9.64 -14.92 -10.23
N LEU A 121 -9.40 -13.60 -10.33
CA LEU A 121 -9.53 -12.71 -9.18
C LEU A 121 -10.93 -12.73 -8.58
N LEU A 122 -11.97 -12.68 -9.42
CA LEU A 122 -13.35 -12.58 -8.96
C LEU A 122 -13.88 -13.92 -8.43
N GLU A 123 -13.50 -15.03 -9.04
CA GLU A 123 -13.94 -16.36 -8.63
C GLU A 123 -13.28 -16.82 -7.34
N GLU A 124 -11.97 -16.64 -7.20
CA GLU A 124 -11.24 -17.15 -6.04
C GLU A 124 -11.12 -16.14 -4.88
N ALA A 125 -11.01 -14.87 -5.19
CA ALA A 125 -10.78 -13.83 -4.21
C ALA A 125 -11.87 -12.74 -4.14
N GLY A 126 -12.91 -12.83 -4.99
CA GLY A 126 -13.92 -11.78 -5.15
C GLY A 126 -14.68 -11.43 -3.87
N PHE A 127 -15.01 -12.45 -3.04
CA PHE A 127 -15.63 -12.21 -1.74
C PHE A 127 -14.75 -11.33 -0.84
N TRP A 128 -13.49 -11.68 -0.68
CA TRP A 128 -12.55 -10.93 0.15
C TRP A 128 -12.25 -9.56 -0.44
N TYR A 129 -12.14 -9.48 -1.76
CA TYR A 129 -11.96 -8.23 -2.46
C TYR A 129 -13.10 -7.26 -2.20
N GLY A 130 -14.34 -7.72 -2.35
CA GLY A 130 -15.54 -6.95 -2.05
C GLY A 130 -15.62 -6.54 -0.57
N LEU A 131 -15.28 -7.45 0.34
CA LEU A 131 -15.24 -7.16 1.77
C LEU A 131 -14.26 -6.04 2.11
N PHE A 132 -13.04 -6.06 1.55
CA PHE A 132 -12.07 -4.99 1.80
C PHE A 132 -12.46 -3.65 1.17
N LEU A 133 -13.16 -3.66 0.03
CA LEU A 133 -13.77 -2.44 -0.52
C LEU A 133 -14.85 -1.88 0.40
N LEU A 134 -15.73 -2.72 0.93
CA LEU A 134 -16.77 -2.31 1.88
C LEU A 134 -16.18 -1.77 3.18
N LEU A 135 -15.15 -2.43 3.72
CA LEU A 135 -14.41 -1.92 4.88
C LEU A 135 -13.78 -0.56 4.58
N GLY A 136 -13.22 -0.38 3.38
CA GLY A 136 -12.69 0.91 2.95
C GLY A 136 -13.74 2.03 2.95
N LEU A 137 -14.97 1.73 2.54
CA LEU A 137 -16.09 2.67 2.65
C LEU A 137 -16.41 3.04 4.11
N GLY A 138 -16.14 2.16 5.05
CA GLY A 138 -16.29 2.41 6.48
C GLY A 138 -15.45 3.58 7.00
N THR A 139 -14.38 3.97 6.29
CA THR A 139 -13.56 5.16 6.65
C THR A 139 -14.36 6.47 6.59
N PHE A 140 -15.48 6.49 5.85
CA PHE A 140 -16.31 7.66 5.66
C PHE A 140 -17.49 7.73 6.63
N TRP A 141 -17.77 6.63 7.35
CA TRP A 141 -18.98 6.54 8.19
C TRP A 141 -18.81 7.29 9.51
N GLN A 142 -18.03 6.76 10.43
CA GLN A 142 -17.84 7.32 11.77
C GLN A 142 -16.37 7.59 12.06
N GLU A 143 -16.09 8.72 12.73
CA GLU A 143 -14.70 9.10 13.04
C GLU A 143 -13.97 8.08 13.91
N ARG A 144 -14.68 7.43 14.84
CA ARG A 144 -14.11 6.40 15.72
C ARG A 144 -13.75 5.11 14.97
N LEU A 145 -14.51 4.76 13.94
CA LEU A 145 -14.33 3.55 13.14
C LEU A 145 -13.41 3.76 11.95
N ALA A 146 -13.31 5.00 11.46
CA ALA A 146 -12.54 5.35 10.27
C ALA A 146 -11.09 4.82 10.29
N PRO A 147 -10.31 4.97 11.37
CA PRO A 147 -8.94 4.46 11.41
C PRO A 147 -8.88 2.93 11.29
N TRP A 148 -9.74 2.22 12.01
CA TRP A 148 -9.81 0.76 11.97
C TRP A 148 -10.23 0.23 10.61
N ALA A 149 -11.27 0.85 10.03
CA ALA A 149 -11.77 0.50 8.71
C ALA A 149 -10.68 0.70 7.64
N GLY A 150 -9.98 1.84 7.67
CA GLY A 150 -8.88 2.14 6.77
C GLY A 150 -7.71 1.14 6.91
N LEU A 151 -7.32 0.83 8.14
CA LEU A 151 -6.25 -0.14 8.42
C LEU A 151 -6.58 -1.54 7.89
N LEU A 152 -7.77 -2.06 8.23
CA LEU A 152 -8.20 -3.39 7.81
C LEU A 152 -8.35 -3.48 6.30
N ALA A 153 -8.98 -2.48 5.68
CA ALA A 153 -9.16 -2.43 4.22
C ALA A 153 -7.81 -2.38 3.50
N ALA A 154 -6.92 -1.48 3.89
CA ALA A 154 -5.64 -1.31 3.23
C ALA A 154 -4.71 -2.50 3.42
N ALA A 155 -4.61 -3.05 4.64
CA ALA A 155 -3.79 -4.23 4.92
C ALA A 155 -4.34 -5.46 4.20
N GLY A 156 -5.65 -5.69 4.28
CA GLY A 156 -6.32 -6.82 3.67
C GLY A 156 -6.22 -6.80 2.15
N LEU A 157 -6.47 -5.65 1.52
CA LEU A 157 -6.35 -5.50 0.07
C LEU A 157 -4.91 -5.77 -0.42
N ARG A 158 -3.91 -5.24 0.28
CA ARG A 158 -2.49 -5.51 -0.06
C ARG A 158 -2.16 -7.00 0.03
N ALA A 159 -2.52 -7.64 1.14
CA ALA A 159 -2.27 -9.07 1.33
C ALA A 159 -2.98 -9.90 0.26
N LEU A 160 -4.24 -9.60 -0.02
CA LEU A 160 -5.02 -10.29 -1.03
C LEU A 160 -4.38 -10.21 -2.43
N LEU A 161 -4.01 -9.00 -2.87
CA LEU A 161 -3.45 -8.79 -4.20
C LEU A 161 -2.07 -9.46 -4.36
N VAL A 162 -1.26 -9.48 -3.30
CA VAL A 162 0.02 -10.20 -3.31
C VAL A 162 -0.23 -11.71 -3.40
N LEU A 163 -1.11 -12.26 -2.57
CA LEU A 163 -1.41 -13.69 -2.52
C LEU A 163 -2.07 -14.17 -3.82
N ALA A 164 -3.12 -13.48 -4.29
CA ALA A 164 -3.81 -13.83 -5.52
C ALA A 164 -2.85 -13.84 -6.73
N GLY A 165 -1.93 -12.85 -6.80
CA GLY A 165 -0.92 -12.82 -7.85
C GLY A 165 0.13 -13.94 -7.74
N GLN A 166 0.36 -14.50 -6.56
CA GLN A 166 1.25 -15.63 -6.38
C GLN A 166 0.61 -16.94 -6.88
N TRP A 167 -0.69 -17.13 -6.65
CA TRP A 167 -1.40 -18.35 -7.08
C TRP A 167 -1.39 -18.53 -8.59
N GLN A 168 -1.49 -17.47 -9.38
CA GLN A 168 -1.35 -17.54 -10.84
C GLN A 168 0.01 -18.03 -11.35
N GLY A 169 1.04 -18.00 -10.52
CA GLY A 169 2.40 -18.43 -10.91
C GLY A 169 2.67 -19.91 -10.66
N LEU A 170 1.74 -20.65 -10.10
CA LEU A 170 1.91 -22.08 -9.80
C LEU A 170 1.50 -23.00 -10.95
N GLY A 171 1.11 -22.44 -12.11
CA GLY A 171 0.98 -23.22 -13.37
C GLY A 171 0.01 -24.40 -13.28
N LEU A 172 -1.11 -24.23 -12.57
CA LEU A 172 -2.19 -25.22 -12.55
C LEU A 172 -3.23 -24.85 -13.58
#